data_2d1595aced631a83a67d1653d7ba8283
#
_entry.id   2d1595aced631a83a67d1653d7ba8283
#
_cell.length_a   1.000
_cell.length_b   1.000
_cell.length_c   1.000
_cell.angle_alpha   90.00
_cell.angle_beta   90.00
_cell.angle_gamma   90.00
#
_symmetry.space_group_name_H-M   'P 1'
#
loop_
_entity.id
_entity.type
_entity.pdbx_description
1 polymer ?
#
loop_
_entity_poly.entity_id
_entity_poly.type
_entity_poly.pdbx_seq_one_letter_code
_entity_poly.pdbx_strand_id
1 'polypeptide(L)'
;MTLTDHINSAVARYREGIALKNMMKIDIRKFYPKEYQVGMHAIEWIKEQTGEDLGDDEAAFIAMHIVSAELNAQNITDVNQITELINIVLQIVRIHFKIDLNEEFISYERFLTHLKFFAARVFDHMEYEDTMQEIYKVMVEQNENAFSGVKKLQNILKSNITIN
;
A
#
# COMPACT_ATOMS: atom_id res chain seq x y z
N MET A 1 -16.54 7.22 -4.11
CA MET A 1 -16.38 8.56 -3.48
C MET A 1 -15.13 9.19 -4.05
N THR A 2 -15.23 10.37 -4.65
CA THR A 2 -14.08 11.10 -5.20
C THR A 2 -13.26 11.76 -4.08
N LEU A 3 -12.03 12.20 -4.39
CA LEU A 3 -11.21 12.98 -3.43
C LEU A 3 -11.93 14.27 -3.00
N THR A 4 -12.59 14.95 -3.93
CA THR A 4 -13.36 16.17 -3.64
C THR A 4 -14.51 15.89 -2.67
N ASP A 5 -15.25 14.81 -2.87
CA ASP A 5 -16.33 14.40 -1.95
C ASP A 5 -15.78 14.10 -0.55
N HIS A 6 -14.60 13.44 -0.50
CA HIS A 6 -13.93 13.14 0.76
C HIS A 6 -13.55 14.43 1.52
N ILE A 7 -12.90 15.38 0.84
CA ILE A 7 -12.48 16.64 1.46
C ILE A 7 -13.70 17.43 1.98
N ASN A 8 -14.75 17.56 1.17
CA ASN A 8 -15.98 18.24 1.58
C ASN A 8 -16.59 17.59 2.83
N SER A 9 -16.65 16.26 2.85
CA SER A 9 -17.16 15.50 4.00
C SER A 9 -16.26 15.65 5.23
N ALA A 10 -14.93 15.70 5.05
CA ALA A 10 -13.98 15.89 6.14
C ALA A 10 -14.14 17.25 6.81
N VAL A 11 -14.25 18.33 6.02
CA VAL A 11 -14.50 19.69 6.52
C VAL A 11 -15.84 19.75 7.26
N ALA A 12 -16.91 19.15 6.71
CA ALA A 12 -18.21 19.11 7.35
C ALA A 12 -18.16 18.38 8.72
N ARG A 13 -17.56 17.19 8.77
CA ARG A 13 -17.37 16.45 10.03
C ARG A 13 -16.54 17.21 11.05
N TYR A 14 -15.47 17.86 10.62
CA TYR A 14 -14.62 18.64 11.52
C TYR A 14 -15.41 19.74 12.21
N ARG A 15 -16.28 20.47 11.48
CA ARG A 15 -17.18 21.49 12.02
C ARG A 15 -18.18 20.94 13.04
N GLU A 16 -18.53 19.68 12.92
CA GLU A 16 -19.38 18.94 13.87
C GLU A 16 -18.58 18.37 15.05
N GLY A 17 -17.26 18.60 15.11
CA GLY A 17 -16.37 18.08 16.14
C GLY A 17 -16.04 16.59 15.98
N ILE A 18 -16.26 16.02 14.79
CA ILE A 18 -15.99 14.62 14.47
C ILE A 18 -14.66 14.49 13.74
N ALA A 19 -13.63 13.97 14.42
CA ALA A 19 -12.36 13.64 13.82
C ALA A 19 -12.26 12.12 13.56
N LEU A 20 -11.95 11.72 12.34
CA LEU A 20 -11.68 10.33 12.01
C LEU A 20 -10.19 10.01 12.22
N LYS A 21 -9.91 8.85 12.81
CA LYS A 21 -8.54 8.32 12.88
C LYS A 21 -8.26 7.41 11.70
N ASN A 22 -7.11 7.61 11.08
CA ASN A 22 -6.61 6.71 10.04
C ASN A 22 -5.68 5.66 10.67
N MET A 23 -6.17 4.44 10.80
CA MET A 23 -5.40 3.34 11.40
C MET A 23 -4.16 2.95 10.58
N MET A 24 -4.15 3.26 9.28
CA MET A 24 -3.04 2.98 8.37
C MET A 24 -2.08 4.17 8.21
N LYS A 25 -2.26 5.26 8.95
CA LYS A 25 -1.46 6.49 8.81
C LYS A 25 0.06 6.23 8.83
N ILE A 26 0.53 5.39 9.75
CA ILE A 26 1.95 5.07 9.89
C ILE A 26 2.46 4.34 8.65
N ASP A 27 1.73 3.35 8.17
CA ASP A 27 2.10 2.57 6.99
C ASP A 27 2.00 3.40 5.72
N ILE A 28 0.97 4.23 5.58
CA ILE A 28 0.81 5.17 4.45
C ILE A 28 1.99 6.14 4.41
N ARG A 29 2.34 6.75 5.53
CA ARG A 29 3.50 7.64 5.61
C ARG A 29 4.80 6.92 5.27
N LYS A 30 4.94 5.65 5.65
CA LYS A 30 6.12 4.84 5.40
C LYS A 30 6.25 4.41 3.94
N PHE A 31 5.19 3.87 3.35
CA PHE A 31 5.23 3.28 2.02
C PHE A 31 4.90 4.26 0.90
N TYR A 32 4.22 5.35 1.21
CA TYR A 32 3.76 6.37 0.25
C TYR A 32 4.13 7.79 0.73
N PRO A 33 5.44 8.04 1.00
CA PRO A 33 5.86 9.30 1.63
C PRO A 33 5.57 10.52 0.75
N LYS A 34 5.62 10.40 -0.58
CA LYS A 34 5.34 11.50 -1.51
C LYS A 34 3.87 11.87 -1.50
N GLU A 35 3.00 10.87 -1.59
CA GLU A 35 1.55 11.02 -1.57
C GLU A 35 1.09 11.56 -0.21
N TYR A 36 1.73 11.10 0.87
CA TYR A 36 1.49 11.63 2.21
C TYR A 36 1.90 13.11 2.34
N GLN A 37 3.04 13.52 1.76
CA GLN A 37 3.42 14.93 1.73
C GLN A 37 2.44 15.78 0.95
N VAL A 38 1.91 15.31 -0.17
CA VAL A 38 0.83 16.00 -0.89
C VAL A 38 -0.41 16.14 -0.02
N GLY A 39 -0.76 15.09 0.74
CA GLY A 39 -1.84 15.15 1.73
C GLY A 39 -1.60 16.22 2.80
N MET A 40 -0.38 16.30 3.35
CA MET A 40 0.01 17.33 4.33
C MET A 40 -0.14 18.73 3.77
N HIS A 41 0.37 19.00 2.56
CA HIS A 41 0.19 20.31 1.91
C HIS A 41 -1.28 20.63 1.65
N ALA A 42 -2.08 19.64 1.30
CA ALA A 42 -3.51 19.83 1.07
C ALA A 42 -4.24 20.28 2.35
N ILE A 43 -3.96 19.65 3.50
CA ILE A 43 -4.58 20.07 4.77
C ILE A 43 -4.10 21.45 5.24
N GLU A 44 -2.83 21.81 5.00
CA GLU A 44 -2.33 23.16 5.26
C GLU A 44 -3.09 24.19 4.42
N TRP A 45 -3.25 23.94 3.12
CA TRP A 45 -4.00 24.81 2.22
C TRP A 45 -5.49 24.93 2.62
N ILE A 46 -6.13 23.80 3.00
CA ILE A 46 -7.51 23.82 3.50
C ILE A 46 -7.62 24.69 4.76
N LYS A 47 -6.66 24.57 5.68
CA LYS A 47 -6.61 25.39 6.89
C LYS A 47 -6.49 26.89 6.56
N GLU A 48 -5.66 27.25 5.60
CA GLU A 48 -5.53 28.64 5.16
C GLU A 48 -6.83 29.19 4.55
N GLN A 49 -7.56 28.38 3.77
CA GLN A 49 -8.77 28.81 3.07
C GLN A 49 -10.03 28.79 3.96
N THR A 50 -10.09 27.87 4.92
CA THR A 50 -11.31 27.63 5.72
C THR A 50 -11.16 27.95 7.19
N GLY A 51 -9.93 28.05 7.70
CA GLY A 51 -9.63 28.15 9.13
C GLY A 51 -9.68 26.80 9.87
N GLU A 52 -10.02 25.69 9.19
CA GLU A 52 -10.23 24.37 9.79
C GLU A 52 -8.96 23.52 9.74
N ASP A 53 -8.46 23.09 10.90
CA ASP A 53 -7.29 22.23 11.01
C ASP A 53 -7.70 20.75 11.05
N LEU A 54 -7.73 20.11 9.91
CA LEU A 54 -8.23 18.73 9.77
C LEU A 54 -7.28 17.68 10.40
N GLY A 55 -6.01 18.03 10.61
CA GLY A 55 -5.02 17.14 11.19
C GLY A 55 -4.42 16.12 10.20
N ASP A 56 -3.38 15.42 10.66
CA ASP A 56 -2.55 14.55 9.83
C ASP A 56 -3.21 13.18 9.49
N ASP A 57 -4.28 12.81 10.18
CA ASP A 57 -5.08 11.63 9.82
C ASP A 57 -5.82 11.86 8.49
N GLU A 58 -6.32 13.07 8.24
CA GLU A 58 -6.94 13.42 6.96
C GLU A 58 -5.90 13.53 5.84
N ALA A 59 -4.66 13.93 6.13
CA ALA A 59 -3.57 13.86 5.16
C ALA A 59 -3.33 12.43 4.68
N ALA A 60 -3.39 11.45 5.58
CA ALA A 60 -3.28 10.04 5.22
C ALA A 60 -4.46 9.56 4.35
N PHE A 61 -5.69 9.99 4.63
CA PHE A 61 -6.83 9.68 3.77
C PHE A 61 -6.69 10.29 2.37
N ILE A 62 -6.23 11.54 2.27
CA ILE A 62 -5.93 12.18 0.98
C ILE A 62 -4.86 11.40 0.22
N ALA A 63 -3.77 11.02 0.89
CA ALA A 63 -2.73 10.18 0.30
C ALA A 63 -3.28 8.86 -0.24
N MET A 64 -4.16 8.18 0.51
CA MET A 64 -4.80 6.93 0.08
C MET A 64 -5.64 7.11 -1.19
N HIS A 65 -6.32 8.25 -1.35
CA HIS A 65 -7.03 8.56 -2.59
C HIS A 65 -6.08 8.69 -3.78
N ILE A 66 -4.91 9.32 -3.59
CA ILE A 66 -3.87 9.45 -4.63
C ILE A 66 -3.32 8.07 -4.99
N VAL A 67 -2.92 7.28 -3.98
CA VAL A 67 -2.41 5.91 -4.16
C VAL A 67 -3.44 5.03 -4.87
N SER A 68 -4.72 5.14 -4.51
CA SER A 68 -5.80 4.39 -5.19
C SER A 68 -5.85 4.69 -6.68
N ALA A 69 -5.69 5.97 -7.06
CA ALA A 69 -5.66 6.36 -8.47
C ALA A 69 -4.39 5.87 -9.19
N GLU A 70 -3.22 5.93 -8.53
CA GLU A 70 -1.94 5.50 -9.12
C GLU A 70 -1.87 4.00 -9.34
N LEU A 71 -2.43 3.22 -8.42
CA LEU A 71 -2.44 1.75 -8.48
C LEU A 71 -3.64 1.18 -9.24
N ASN A 72 -4.51 2.03 -9.80
CA ASN A 72 -5.80 1.66 -10.39
C ASN A 72 -6.67 0.83 -9.42
N ALA A 73 -6.53 1.05 -8.12
CA ALA A 73 -7.36 0.40 -7.11
C ALA A 73 -8.78 0.97 -7.17
N GLN A 74 -9.78 0.11 -7.01
CA GLN A 74 -11.19 0.51 -7.15
C GLN A 74 -11.63 1.46 -6.03
N ASN A 75 -11.00 1.36 -4.86
CA ASN A 75 -11.35 2.17 -3.69
C ASN A 75 -10.20 2.20 -2.65
N ILE A 76 -10.39 3.02 -1.59
CA ILE A 76 -9.42 3.15 -0.49
C ILE A 76 -9.25 1.85 0.31
N THR A 77 -10.28 1.00 0.37
CA THR A 77 -10.20 -0.28 1.07
C THR A 77 -9.16 -1.19 0.42
N ASP A 78 -9.06 -1.17 -0.90
CA ASP A 78 -8.05 -1.93 -1.64
C ASP A 78 -6.64 -1.43 -1.31
N VAL A 79 -6.45 -0.11 -1.11
CA VAL A 79 -5.17 0.46 -0.67
C VAL A 79 -4.75 -0.08 0.69
N ASN A 80 -5.70 -0.26 1.63
CA ASN A 80 -5.43 -0.88 2.91
C ASN A 80 -4.95 -2.32 2.74
N GLN A 81 -5.65 -3.13 1.95
CA GLN A 81 -5.30 -4.52 1.70
C GLN A 81 -3.96 -4.66 0.98
N ILE A 82 -3.68 -3.80 -0.01
CA ILE A 82 -2.39 -3.72 -0.70
C ILE A 82 -1.27 -3.41 0.31
N THR A 83 -1.48 -2.42 1.16
CA THR A 83 -0.50 -1.99 2.17
C THR A 83 -0.23 -3.08 3.21
N GLU A 84 -1.27 -3.77 3.64
CA GLU A 84 -1.17 -4.91 4.56
C GLU A 84 -0.40 -6.07 3.95
N LEU A 85 -0.67 -6.40 2.68
CA LEU A 85 0.09 -7.41 1.93
C LEU A 85 1.57 -7.04 1.81
N ILE A 86 1.88 -5.77 1.53
CA ILE A 86 3.27 -5.28 1.49
C ILE A 86 3.97 -5.55 2.84
N ASN A 87 3.33 -5.20 3.95
CA ASN A 87 3.88 -5.45 5.29
C ASN A 87 4.14 -6.94 5.53
N ILE A 88 3.19 -7.80 5.19
CA ILE A 88 3.34 -9.26 5.34
C ILE A 88 4.53 -9.77 4.53
N VAL A 89 4.64 -9.36 3.27
CA VAL A 89 5.74 -9.80 2.40
C VAL A 89 7.09 -9.34 2.94
N LEU A 90 7.21 -8.08 3.37
CA LEU A 90 8.44 -7.55 3.94
C LEU A 90 8.85 -8.31 5.20
N GLN A 91 7.91 -8.65 6.09
CA GLN A 91 8.18 -9.46 7.28
C GLN A 91 8.66 -10.86 6.91
N ILE A 92 8.01 -11.52 5.94
CA ILE A 92 8.44 -12.86 5.49
C ILE A 92 9.85 -12.81 4.91
N VAL A 93 10.15 -11.81 4.08
CA VAL A 93 11.49 -11.64 3.50
C VAL A 93 12.53 -11.47 4.60
N ARG A 94 12.31 -10.57 5.56
CA ARG A 94 13.22 -10.37 6.70
C ARG A 94 13.46 -11.67 7.49
N ILE A 95 12.41 -12.37 7.85
CA ILE A 95 12.48 -13.57 8.69
C ILE A 95 13.09 -14.75 7.91
N HIS A 96 12.67 -14.96 6.66
CA HIS A 96 13.10 -16.11 5.87
C HIS A 96 14.57 -16.00 5.46
N PHE A 97 14.98 -14.83 4.98
CA PHE A 97 16.36 -14.62 4.52
C PHE A 97 17.29 -14.12 5.62
N LYS A 98 16.76 -13.81 6.82
CA LYS A 98 17.51 -13.25 7.97
C LYS A 98 18.32 -12.02 7.57
N ILE A 99 17.73 -11.17 6.73
CA ILE A 99 18.34 -9.92 6.26
C ILE A 99 17.64 -8.73 6.90
N ASP A 100 18.42 -7.70 7.16
CA ASP A 100 17.89 -6.39 7.48
C ASP A 100 17.70 -5.61 6.18
N LEU A 101 16.47 -5.22 5.90
CA LEU A 101 16.13 -4.45 4.72
C LEU A 101 16.44 -2.98 5.01
N ASN A 102 17.61 -2.53 4.57
CA ASN A 102 17.98 -1.12 4.72
C ASN A 102 17.16 -0.25 3.73
N GLU A 103 16.32 0.60 4.31
CA GLU A 103 15.37 1.46 3.58
C GLU A 103 16.08 2.60 2.80
N GLU A 104 17.35 2.88 3.07
CA GLU A 104 18.14 3.90 2.36
C GLU A 104 18.70 3.40 1.01
N PHE A 105 18.71 2.08 0.77
CA PHE A 105 19.26 1.55 -0.46
C PHE A 105 18.26 1.59 -1.62
N ILE A 106 18.75 1.99 -2.79
CA ILE A 106 17.98 2.01 -4.04
C ILE A 106 17.39 0.63 -4.39
N SER A 107 18.04 -0.46 -3.96
CA SER A 107 17.53 -1.82 -4.11
C SER A 107 16.26 -2.06 -3.30
N TYR A 108 16.15 -1.48 -2.11
CA TYR A 108 14.94 -1.54 -1.29
C TYR A 108 13.79 -0.76 -1.95
N GLU A 109 14.05 0.46 -2.41
CA GLU A 109 13.04 1.27 -3.11
C GLU A 109 12.51 0.57 -4.37
N ARG A 110 13.42 -0.05 -5.15
CA ARG A 110 13.04 -0.84 -6.33
C ARG A 110 12.18 -2.05 -5.93
N PHE A 111 12.62 -2.80 -4.92
CA PHE A 111 11.86 -3.95 -4.42
C PHE A 111 10.46 -3.52 -3.94
N LEU A 112 10.38 -2.45 -3.14
CA LEU A 112 9.11 -1.92 -2.65
C LEU A 112 8.20 -1.48 -3.80
N THR A 113 8.74 -0.82 -4.83
CA THR A 113 7.98 -0.41 -6.01
C THR A 113 7.38 -1.62 -6.73
N HIS A 114 8.19 -2.65 -7.01
CA HIS A 114 7.69 -3.88 -7.62
C HIS A 114 6.65 -4.58 -6.75
N LEU A 115 6.85 -4.56 -5.44
CA LEU A 115 5.93 -5.18 -4.48
C LEU A 115 4.57 -4.47 -4.45
N LYS A 116 4.54 -3.13 -4.53
CA LYS A 116 3.30 -2.35 -4.63
C LYS A 116 2.47 -2.76 -5.85
N PHE A 117 3.10 -2.80 -7.03
CA PHE A 117 2.42 -3.21 -8.26
C PHE A 117 2.02 -4.69 -8.25
N PHE A 118 2.82 -5.55 -7.63
CA PHE A 118 2.45 -6.95 -7.44
C PHE A 118 1.21 -7.07 -6.55
N ALA A 119 1.21 -6.40 -5.39
CA ALA A 119 0.10 -6.43 -4.47
C ALA A 119 -1.19 -5.87 -5.09
N ALA A 120 -1.10 -4.77 -5.85
CA ALA A 120 -2.24 -4.21 -6.57
C ALA A 120 -2.85 -5.23 -7.55
N ARG A 121 -2.02 -5.94 -8.33
CA ARG A 121 -2.50 -6.99 -9.26
C ARG A 121 -3.13 -8.18 -8.57
N VAL A 122 -2.65 -8.56 -7.38
CA VAL A 122 -3.26 -9.65 -6.60
C VAL A 122 -4.72 -9.34 -6.26
N PHE A 123 -5.02 -8.09 -5.95
CA PHE A 123 -6.39 -7.67 -5.61
C PHE A 123 -7.25 -7.32 -6.83
N ASP A 124 -6.63 -7.00 -7.98
CA ASP A 124 -7.35 -6.74 -9.23
C ASP A 124 -7.74 -8.03 -9.98
N HIS A 125 -7.48 -9.21 -9.39
CA HIS A 125 -7.76 -10.53 -9.97
C HIS A 125 -7.26 -10.71 -11.42
N MET A 126 -6.21 -10.01 -11.82
CA MET A 126 -5.60 -10.19 -13.12
C MET A 126 -4.88 -11.54 -13.17
N GLU A 127 -5.51 -12.53 -13.78
CA GLU A 127 -4.88 -13.81 -14.08
C GLU A 127 -3.71 -13.59 -15.05
N TYR A 128 -2.54 -14.07 -14.67
CA TYR A 128 -1.41 -14.15 -15.58
C TYR A 128 -1.63 -15.32 -16.54
N GLU A 129 -1.73 -15.05 -17.84
CA GLU A 129 -1.54 -16.10 -18.83
C GLU A 129 -0.11 -16.65 -18.69
N ASP A 130 0.00 -17.92 -18.34
CA ASP A 130 1.23 -18.62 -17.96
C ASP A 130 2.07 -18.97 -19.21
N THR A 131 2.52 -17.95 -19.95
CA THR A 131 3.39 -18.11 -21.12
C THR A 131 4.86 -18.31 -20.78
N MET A 132 5.22 -18.38 -19.50
CA MET A 132 6.62 -18.38 -19.04
C MET A 132 7.02 -19.61 -18.19
N GLN A 133 6.32 -20.73 -18.33
CA GLN A 133 6.56 -21.93 -17.49
C GLN A 133 8.00 -22.45 -17.56
N GLU A 134 8.66 -22.39 -18.72
CA GLU A 134 10.04 -22.86 -18.86
C GLU A 134 11.04 -21.93 -18.17
N ILE A 135 10.87 -20.60 -18.32
CA ILE A 135 11.70 -19.60 -17.63
C ILE A 135 11.50 -19.72 -16.12
N TYR A 136 10.27 -19.93 -15.67
CA TYR A 136 9.94 -20.12 -14.26
C TYR A 136 10.67 -21.34 -13.67
N LYS A 137 10.69 -22.49 -14.38
CA LYS A 137 11.44 -23.68 -13.94
C LYS A 137 12.92 -23.40 -13.77
N VAL A 138 13.54 -22.75 -14.74
CA VAL A 138 14.97 -22.39 -14.68
C VAL A 138 15.25 -21.43 -13.51
N MET A 139 14.40 -20.46 -13.29
CA MET A 139 14.55 -19.52 -12.16
C MET A 139 14.38 -20.22 -10.80
N VAL A 140 13.48 -21.18 -10.69
CA VAL A 140 13.27 -21.98 -9.48
C VAL A 140 14.50 -22.84 -9.17
N GLU A 141 15.06 -23.51 -10.18
CA GLU A 141 16.24 -24.37 -10.04
C GLU A 141 17.50 -23.57 -9.64
N GLN A 142 17.64 -22.35 -10.14
CA GLN A 142 18.77 -21.47 -9.83
C GLN A 142 18.63 -20.74 -8.47
N ASN A 143 17.43 -20.65 -7.90
CA ASN A 143 17.13 -19.85 -6.72
C ASN A 143 16.25 -20.60 -5.69
N GLU A 144 16.64 -21.81 -5.28
CA GLU A 144 15.86 -22.64 -4.33
C GLU A 144 15.45 -21.91 -3.04
N ASN A 145 16.36 -21.10 -2.48
CA ASN A 145 16.07 -20.30 -1.28
C ASN A 145 14.99 -19.24 -1.50
N ALA A 146 15.02 -18.57 -2.65
CA ALA A 146 13.98 -17.58 -2.99
C ALA A 146 12.64 -18.29 -3.19
N PHE A 147 12.64 -19.46 -3.83
CA PHE A 147 11.43 -20.26 -4.05
C PHE A 147 10.82 -20.80 -2.76
N SER A 148 11.63 -21.19 -1.79
CA SER A 148 11.15 -21.55 -0.45
C SER A 148 10.42 -20.39 0.25
N GLY A 149 10.92 -19.15 0.08
CA GLY A 149 10.26 -17.94 0.56
C GLY A 149 8.91 -17.70 -0.13
N VAL A 150 8.85 -17.85 -1.47
CA VAL A 150 7.61 -17.72 -2.25
C VAL A 150 6.57 -18.76 -1.84
N LYS A 151 6.96 -20.02 -1.59
CA LYS A 151 6.03 -21.05 -1.09
C LYS A 151 5.43 -20.70 0.26
N LYS A 152 6.22 -20.14 1.18
CA LYS A 152 5.71 -19.65 2.46
C LYS A 152 4.70 -18.53 2.27
N LEU A 153 5.00 -17.60 1.36
CA LEU A 153 4.11 -16.51 0.98
C LEU A 153 2.78 -17.04 0.43
N GLN A 154 2.82 -17.99 -0.51
CA GLN A 154 1.61 -18.60 -1.08
C GLN A 154 0.73 -19.27 -0.01
N ASN A 155 1.35 -19.96 0.93
CA ASN A 155 0.61 -20.61 2.01
C ASN A 155 -0.07 -19.60 2.94
N ILE A 156 0.61 -18.49 3.25
CA ILE A 156 0.05 -17.42 4.09
C ILE A 156 -1.04 -16.67 3.35
N LEU A 157 -0.87 -16.39 2.06
CA LEU A 157 -1.89 -15.76 1.23
C LEU A 157 -3.15 -16.63 1.16
N LYS A 158 -3.00 -17.94 0.96
CA LYS A 158 -4.13 -18.89 0.96
C LYS A 158 -4.84 -18.99 2.30
N SER A 159 -4.15 -18.77 3.41
CA SER A 159 -4.74 -18.85 4.76
C SER A 159 -5.38 -17.55 5.24
N ASN A 160 -4.89 -16.40 4.80
CA ASN A 160 -5.31 -15.08 5.29
C ASN A 160 -6.15 -14.29 4.29
N ILE A 161 -5.99 -14.57 3.01
CA ILE A 161 -6.84 -13.98 1.95
C ILE A 161 -7.79 -15.08 1.50
N THR A 162 -8.96 -15.12 2.11
CA THR A 162 -10.07 -15.90 1.54
C THR A 162 -10.47 -15.20 0.26
N ILE A 163 -9.89 -15.65 -0.85
CA ILE A 163 -10.32 -15.26 -2.19
C ILE A 163 -11.68 -15.93 -2.36
N ASN A 164 -12.77 -15.17 -2.17
CA ASN A 164 -14.12 -15.57 -2.54
C ASN A 164 -14.30 -15.42 -4.04
#